data_53685a2b26c264f75c1c60e4c0a3db82
#
_entry.id   53685a2b26c264f75c1c60e4c0a3db82
#
_cell.length_a   1.000
_cell.length_b   1.000
_cell.length_c   1.000
_cell.angle_alpha   90.00
_cell.angle_beta   90.00
_cell.angle_gamma   90.00
#
_symmetry.space_group_name_H-M   'P 1'
#
loop_
_entity.id
_entity.type
_entity.pdbx_description
1 polymer ?
#
loop_
_entity_poly.entity_id
_entity_poly.type
_entity_poly.pdbx_seq_one_letter_code
_entity_poly.pdbx_strand_id
1 'polypeptide(L)'
;MPNWAEGTIKVRGTKNQIIDYLKNVFEGSDFWGNDMKIEIMSDDNSIILRGLDEMTNPTTAGPIIPQNPQFHAFYFKGANRAFTESENNILAFGFFGDAEAIEIIEMPFKQAWSVEADEFVKLSKKYCVDLKIFVFESGREFTQEVEIIKGKITRNKTIKYENYQWDVPFNILGG
;
A
#
# COMPACT_ATOMS: atom_id res chain seq x y z
N MET A 1 -10.55 -15.91 7.38
CA MET A 1 -9.65 -14.79 7.01
C MET A 1 -9.31 -14.95 5.54
N PRO A 2 -9.13 -13.91 4.76
CA PRO A 2 -8.64 -14.06 3.40
C PRO A 2 -7.17 -14.44 3.43
N ASN A 3 -6.72 -15.19 2.44
CA ASN A 3 -5.30 -15.28 2.15
C ASN A 3 -4.83 -13.93 1.62
N TRP A 4 -3.69 -13.47 2.07
CA TRP A 4 -3.10 -12.22 1.62
C TRP A 4 -2.01 -12.47 0.58
N ALA A 5 -2.12 -11.79 -0.56
CA ALA A 5 -0.99 -11.63 -1.48
C ALA A 5 -0.15 -10.46 -0.95
N GLU A 6 1.05 -10.75 -0.47
CA GLU A 6 1.92 -9.82 0.26
C GLU A 6 3.25 -9.61 -0.45
N GLY A 7 3.71 -8.39 -0.50
CA GLY A 7 4.99 -8.05 -1.13
C GLY A 7 5.23 -6.55 -1.18
N THR A 8 5.55 -6.02 -2.37
CA THR A 8 5.87 -4.60 -2.55
C THR A 8 5.14 -3.99 -3.74
N ILE A 9 4.89 -2.69 -3.63
CA ILE A 9 4.50 -1.83 -4.74
C ILE A 9 5.56 -0.75 -4.96
N LYS A 10 6.01 -0.60 -6.19
CA LYS A 10 6.85 0.50 -6.66
C LYS A 10 6.03 1.48 -7.45
N VAL A 11 6.24 2.76 -7.20
CA VAL A 11 5.62 3.87 -7.91
C VAL A 11 6.73 4.68 -8.56
N ARG A 12 6.63 4.90 -9.87
CA ARG A 12 7.60 5.64 -10.67
C ARG A 12 6.92 6.81 -11.38
N GLY A 13 7.53 7.98 -11.30
CA GLY A 13 7.05 9.19 -11.94
C GLY A 13 7.97 10.37 -11.66
N THR A 14 7.59 11.58 -12.07
CA THR A 14 8.26 12.78 -11.56
C THR A 14 7.95 12.97 -10.08
N LYS A 15 8.79 13.68 -9.36
CA LYS A 15 8.57 14.02 -7.95
C LYS A 15 7.15 14.56 -7.72
N ASN A 16 6.71 15.51 -8.54
CA ASN A 16 5.37 16.08 -8.38
C ASN A 16 4.25 15.06 -8.59
N GLN A 17 4.39 14.15 -9.55
CA GLN A 17 3.41 13.09 -9.79
C GLN A 17 3.33 12.12 -8.62
N ILE A 18 4.48 11.73 -8.05
CA ILE A 18 4.53 10.83 -6.89
C ILE A 18 3.93 11.51 -5.66
N ILE A 19 4.26 12.79 -5.41
CA ILE A 19 3.67 13.54 -4.29
C ILE A 19 2.16 13.67 -4.44
N ASP A 20 1.65 13.99 -5.64
CA ASP A 20 0.20 14.06 -5.89
C ASP A 20 -0.47 12.69 -5.72
N TYR A 21 0.14 11.62 -6.20
CA TYR A 21 -0.31 10.25 -5.96
C TYR A 21 -0.42 9.96 -4.47
N LEU A 22 0.64 10.19 -3.69
CA LEU A 22 0.68 9.88 -2.26
C LEU A 22 -0.33 10.72 -1.45
N LYS A 23 -0.53 11.98 -1.80
CA LYS A 23 -1.51 12.87 -1.14
C LYS A 23 -2.96 12.40 -1.29
N ASN A 24 -3.26 11.65 -2.33
CA ASN A 24 -4.64 11.39 -2.71
C ASN A 24 -5.03 9.91 -2.79
N VAL A 25 -4.04 9.01 -2.84
CA VAL A 25 -4.30 7.59 -3.12
C VAL A 25 -4.83 6.82 -1.91
N PHE A 26 -4.58 7.31 -0.69
CA PHE A 26 -4.87 6.55 0.52
C PHE A 26 -6.14 7.01 1.26
N GLU A 27 -6.79 6.03 1.87
CA GLU A 27 -7.76 6.15 2.95
C GLU A 27 -7.20 5.45 4.18
N GLY A 28 -7.32 6.08 5.36
CA GLY A 28 -6.94 5.46 6.61
C GLY A 28 -8.03 4.55 7.13
N SER A 29 -7.66 3.44 7.75
CA SER A 29 -8.64 2.57 8.40
C SER A 29 -8.11 1.99 9.69
N ASP A 30 -9.01 1.71 10.65
CA ASP A 30 -8.74 0.86 11.79
C ASP A 30 -8.85 -0.64 11.42
N PHE A 31 -8.58 -1.51 12.38
CA PHE A 31 -8.67 -2.97 12.19
C PHE A 31 -10.08 -3.45 11.81
N TRP A 32 -11.11 -2.70 12.17
CA TRP A 32 -12.52 -3.05 11.94
C TRP A 32 -13.08 -2.49 10.65
N GLY A 33 -12.29 -1.66 9.94
CA GLY A 33 -12.69 -1.03 8.68
C GLY A 33 -13.39 0.32 8.85
N ASN A 34 -13.25 0.96 10.01
CA ASN A 34 -13.76 2.33 10.19
C ASN A 34 -12.75 3.33 9.63
N ASP A 35 -13.26 4.43 9.06
CA ASP A 35 -12.45 5.49 8.50
C ASP A 35 -11.60 6.17 9.57
N MET A 36 -10.30 6.29 9.31
CA MET A 36 -9.32 6.95 10.16
C MET A 36 -8.66 8.11 9.41
N LYS A 37 -8.30 9.16 10.16
CA LYS A 37 -7.61 10.31 9.57
C LYS A 37 -6.17 10.00 9.20
N ILE A 38 -5.76 10.54 8.05
CA ILE A 38 -4.37 10.62 7.63
C ILE A 38 -3.95 12.09 7.67
N GLU A 39 -2.95 12.41 8.47
CA GLU A 39 -2.26 13.69 8.43
C GLU A 39 -1.19 13.64 7.35
N ILE A 40 -1.13 14.67 6.51
CA ILE A 40 -0.17 14.75 5.41
C ILE A 40 0.70 16.00 5.60
N MET A 41 1.99 15.79 5.74
CA MET A 41 3.00 16.84 5.79
C MET A 41 3.88 16.71 4.57
N SER A 42 4.09 17.79 3.83
CA SER A 42 4.97 17.78 2.67
C SER A 42 5.72 19.10 2.55
N ASP A 43 6.96 19.00 2.15
CA ASP A 43 7.81 20.11 1.72
C ASP A 43 8.32 19.86 0.28
N ASP A 44 9.31 20.65 -0.15
CA ASP A 44 9.85 20.57 -1.50
C ASP A 44 10.55 19.23 -1.80
N ASN A 45 11.01 18.51 -0.79
CA ASN A 45 11.84 17.32 -0.93
C ASN A 45 11.35 16.11 -0.14
N SER A 46 10.22 16.21 0.54
CA SER A 46 9.70 15.08 1.32
C SER A 46 8.17 15.09 1.41
N ILE A 47 7.63 13.92 1.68
CA ILE A 47 6.23 13.75 2.07
C ILE A 47 6.14 12.72 3.19
N ILE A 48 5.36 13.04 4.21
CA ILE A 48 5.07 12.16 5.34
C ILE A 48 3.56 12.04 5.45
N LEU A 49 3.08 10.80 5.48
CA LEU A 49 1.71 10.45 5.79
C LEU A 49 1.69 9.78 7.15
N ARG A 50 0.87 10.27 8.05
CA ARG A 50 0.71 9.74 9.41
C ARG A 50 -0.73 9.33 9.64
N GLY A 51 -0.97 8.07 9.95
CA GLY A 51 -2.25 7.59 10.46
C GLY A 51 -2.45 8.08 11.90
N LEU A 52 -3.59 8.66 12.17
CA LEU A 52 -3.91 9.21 13.49
C LEU A 52 -4.87 8.29 14.24
N ASP A 53 -4.48 7.91 15.45
CA ASP A 53 -5.38 7.26 16.39
C ASP A 53 -6.41 8.26 16.91
N GLU A 54 -7.67 7.87 17.03
CA GLU A 54 -8.66 8.72 17.68
C GLU A 54 -8.46 8.67 19.19
N MET A 55 -8.09 9.82 19.76
CA MET A 55 -8.09 9.99 21.21
C MET A 55 -9.53 10.14 21.70
N THR A 56 -10.12 9.07 22.24
CA THR A 56 -11.36 9.22 22.99
C THR A 56 -11.03 9.93 24.31
N ASN A 57 -11.70 11.05 24.56
CA ASN A 57 -11.64 11.70 25.88
C ASN A 57 -12.05 10.70 26.95
N PRO A 58 -11.27 10.50 28.02
CA PRO A 58 -11.63 9.63 29.12
C PRO A 58 -12.74 10.30 29.95
N THR A 59 -13.98 10.15 29.51
CA THR A 59 -15.14 10.51 30.33
C THR A 59 -15.82 9.24 30.80
N THR A 60 -15.76 9.06 32.11
CA THR A 60 -16.50 8.15 32.97
C THR A 60 -15.88 6.80 33.31
N ALA A 61 -15.85 6.56 34.63
CA ALA A 61 -15.36 5.39 35.31
C ALA A 61 -16.10 4.09 34.90
N GLY A 62 -15.41 3.26 34.12
CA GLY A 62 -15.76 1.89 33.81
C GLY A 62 -14.48 1.08 33.64
N PRO A 63 -14.52 -0.25 33.63
CA PRO A 63 -13.32 -1.05 33.42
C PRO A 63 -12.69 -0.70 32.08
N ILE A 64 -11.41 -0.33 32.12
CA ILE A 64 -10.61 0.15 30.98
C ILE A 64 -10.42 -1.03 30.02
N ILE A 65 -11.28 -1.14 29.03
CA ILE A 65 -10.95 -1.78 27.76
C ILE A 65 -10.49 -0.63 26.86
N PRO A 66 -9.27 -0.66 26.30
CA PRO A 66 -8.88 0.36 25.36
C PRO A 66 -9.76 0.23 24.11
N GLN A 67 -10.80 1.02 24.02
CA GLN A 67 -11.71 1.09 22.86
C GLN A 67 -11.40 2.31 22.00
N ASN A 68 -10.14 2.73 21.98
CA ASN A 68 -9.75 3.74 21.02
C ASN A 68 -9.52 3.06 19.67
N PRO A 69 -10.21 3.47 18.60
CA PRO A 69 -9.86 3.03 17.26
C PRO A 69 -8.38 3.36 17.03
N GLN A 70 -7.59 2.32 16.78
CA GLN A 70 -6.19 2.46 16.44
C GLN A 70 -6.06 2.41 14.93
N PHE A 71 -5.29 3.31 14.36
CA PHE A 71 -4.95 3.26 12.94
C PHE A 71 -4.30 1.92 12.62
N HIS A 72 -4.77 1.26 11.57
CA HIS A 72 -4.26 -0.05 11.16
C HIS A 72 -3.46 0.04 9.86
N ALA A 73 -4.05 0.63 8.82
CA ALA A 73 -3.43 0.62 7.50
C ALA A 73 -3.87 1.79 6.60
N PHE A 74 -3.07 2.02 5.57
CA PHE A 74 -3.35 2.94 4.47
C PHE A 74 -3.93 2.14 3.30
N TYR A 75 -5.24 2.22 3.08
CA TYR A 75 -5.93 1.53 2.00
C TYR A 75 -5.84 2.31 0.69
N PHE A 76 -5.59 1.63 -0.42
CA PHE A 76 -5.59 2.24 -1.75
C PHE A 76 -7.02 2.52 -2.20
N LYS A 77 -7.36 3.79 -2.45
CA LYS A 77 -8.69 4.21 -2.94
C LYS A 77 -9.03 3.53 -4.26
N GLY A 78 -10.17 2.87 -4.29
CA GLY A 78 -10.67 2.20 -5.49
C GLY A 78 -9.99 0.88 -5.81
N ALA A 79 -9.13 0.38 -4.90
CA ALA A 79 -8.60 -0.97 -4.96
C ALA A 79 -9.18 -1.80 -3.80
N ASN A 80 -9.86 -2.88 -4.15
CA ASN A 80 -10.59 -3.69 -3.17
C ASN A 80 -9.62 -4.43 -2.24
N ARG A 81 -9.70 -4.11 -0.93
CA ARG A 81 -8.90 -4.74 0.12
C ARG A 81 -7.40 -4.75 -0.18
N ALA A 82 -6.91 -3.67 -0.78
CA ALA A 82 -5.50 -3.43 -1.02
C ALA A 82 -5.00 -2.32 -0.09
N PHE A 83 -3.90 -2.55 0.61
CA PHE A 83 -3.37 -1.63 1.60
C PHE A 83 -1.85 -1.74 1.76
N THR A 84 -1.27 -0.74 2.40
CA THR A 84 0.09 -0.76 2.95
C THR A 84 0.05 -0.54 4.46
N GLU A 85 0.92 -1.23 5.16
CA GLU A 85 1.17 -1.07 6.59
C GLU A 85 2.57 -0.49 6.78
N SER A 86 2.77 0.24 7.86
CA SER A 86 4.09 0.73 8.23
C SER A 86 4.25 0.73 9.74
N GLU A 87 5.48 0.63 10.19
CA GLU A 87 5.79 0.80 11.60
C GLU A 87 5.37 2.20 12.08
N ASN A 88 4.75 2.26 13.26
CA ASN A 88 4.26 3.50 13.87
C ASN A 88 3.24 4.30 13.02
N ASN A 89 2.58 3.66 12.05
CA ASN A 89 1.57 4.29 11.19
C ASN A 89 2.09 5.51 10.40
N ILE A 90 3.35 5.45 9.98
CA ILE A 90 4.00 6.54 9.24
C ILE A 90 4.60 6.00 7.94
N LEU A 91 4.21 6.60 6.82
CA LEU A 91 4.88 6.46 5.54
C LEU A 91 5.66 7.75 5.27
N ALA A 92 6.97 7.64 5.07
CA ALA A 92 7.84 8.80 4.81
C ALA A 92 8.70 8.55 3.57
N PHE A 93 8.70 9.52 2.66
CA PHE A 93 9.46 9.46 1.41
C PHE A 93 10.25 10.74 1.22
N GLY A 94 11.55 10.60 0.89
CA GLY A 94 12.43 11.69 0.51
C GLY A 94 12.73 11.65 -0.97
N PHE A 95 12.88 12.82 -1.59
CA PHE A 95 13.18 13.00 -2.99
C PHE A 95 14.49 13.79 -3.14
N PHE A 96 15.35 13.35 -4.04
CA PHE A 96 16.70 13.92 -4.21
C PHE A 96 16.91 14.60 -5.56
N GLY A 97 16.01 14.39 -6.50
CA GLY A 97 16.08 14.97 -7.82
C GLY A 97 15.35 16.31 -7.96
N ASP A 98 15.55 16.97 -9.08
CA ASP A 98 14.76 18.12 -9.49
C ASP A 98 13.30 17.73 -9.72
N ALA A 99 12.40 18.72 -9.84
CA ALA A 99 10.96 18.51 -9.97
C ALA A 99 10.57 17.57 -11.12
N GLU A 100 11.32 17.58 -12.20
CA GLU A 100 11.10 16.76 -13.41
C GLU A 100 11.93 15.46 -13.42
N ALA A 101 12.78 15.22 -12.41
CA ALA A 101 13.53 13.98 -12.29
C ALA A 101 12.57 12.81 -12.07
N ILE A 102 12.85 11.70 -12.75
CA ILE A 102 12.10 10.46 -12.53
C ILE A 102 12.63 9.79 -11.28
N GLU A 103 11.73 9.63 -10.32
CA GLU A 103 11.98 9.00 -9.03
C GLU A 103 11.23 7.68 -8.93
N ILE A 104 11.67 6.81 -8.04
CA ILE A 104 10.99 5.56 -7.71
C ILE A 104 10.88 5.47 -6.18
N ILE A 105 9.68 5.28 -5.71
CA ILE A 105 9.43 4.90 -4.31
C ILE A 105 8.97 3.46 -4.22
N GLU A 106 9.22 2.83 -3.09
CA GLU A 106 8.78 1.47 -2.79
C GLU A 106 8.13 1.44 -1.41
N MET A 107 7.06 0.66 -1.26
CA MET A 107 6.39 0.45 0.01
C MET A 107 5.86 -0.98 0.11
N PRO A 108 5.64 -1.51 1.32
CA PRO A 108 4.93 -2.77 1.53
C PRO A 108 3.57 -2.76 0.85
N PHE A 109 3.09 -3.91 0.46
CA PHE A 109 1.82 -4.05 -0.23
C PHE A 109 1.14 -5.35 0.17
N LYS A 110 -0.16 -5.26 0.45
CA LYS A 110 -1.03 -6.41 0.66
C LYS A 110 -2.33 -6.23 -0.09
N GLN A 111 -2.82 -7.30 -0.71
CA GLN A 111 -4.17 -7.37 -1.26
C GLN A 111 -4.78 -8.74 -0.99
N ALA A 112 -6.07 -8.79 -0.74
CA ALA A 112 -6.76 -10.07 -0.53
C ALA A 112 -6.74 -10.93 -1.79
N TRP A 113 -6.32 -12.18 -1.66
CA TRP A 113 -6.31 -13.25 -2.66
C TRP A 113 -5.28 -13.10 -3.80
N SER A 114 -5.23 -11.97 -4.47
CA SER A 114 -4.35 -11.69 -5.61
C SER A 114 -4.40 -10.20 -5.94
N VAL A 115 -3.48 -9.74 -6.78
CA VAL A 115 -3.48 -8.36 -7.27
C VAL A 115 -4.49 -8.20 -8.40
N GLU A 116 -5.47 -7.32 -8.20
CA GLU A 116 -6.48 -6.93 -9.20
C GLU A 116 -5.92 -5.79 -10.07
N ALA A 117 -5.19 -6.14 -11.12
CA ALA A 117 -4.43 -5.18 -11.93
C ALA A 117 -5.27 -4.02 -12.49
N ASP A 118 -6.53 -4.25 -12.87
CA ASP A 118 -7.41 -3.23 -13.47
C ASP A 118 -7.72 -2.08 -12.51
N GLU A 119 -7.75 -2.34 -11.20
CA GLU A 119 -7.93 -1.30 -10.18
C GLU A 119 -6.75 -0.31 -10.18
N PHE A 120 -5.54 -0.82 -10.32
CA PHE A 120 -4.31 -0.03 -10.36
C PHE A 120 -4.10 0.70 -11.69
N VAL A 121 -4.67 0.21 -12.80
CA VAL A 121 -4.70 0.95 -14.08
C VAL A 121 -5.36 2.31 -13.93
N LYS A 122 -6.46 2.38 -13.16
CA LYS A 122 -7.17 3.66 -12.91
C LYS A 122 -6.29 4.63 -12.13
N LEU A 123 -5.58 4.14 -11.12
CA LEU A 123 -4.67 4.94 -10.31
C LEU A 123 -3.47 5.44 -11.13
N SER A 124 -2.83 4.56 -11.92
CA SER A 124 -1.74 4.92 -12.82
C SER A 124 -2.15 6.02 -13.81
N LYS A 125 -3.33 5.91 -14.42
CA LYS A 125 -3.85 6.92 -15.33
C LYS A 125 -4.13 8.25 -14.64
N LYS A 126 -4.79 8.20 -13.49
CA LYS A 126 -5.23 9.39 -12.77
C LYS A 126 -4.06 10.27 -12.32
N TYR A 127 -3.00 9.65 -11.84
CA TYR A 127 -1.85 10.35 -11.27
C TYR A 127 -0.64 10.39 -12.21
N CYS A 128 -0.76 9.84 -13.42
CA CYS A 128 0.32 9.77 -14.41
C CYS A 128 1.60 9.09 -13.88
N VAL A 129 1.45 8.04 -13.06
CA VAL A 129 2.55 7.26 -12.51
C VAL A 129 2.59 5.85 -13.08
N ASP A 130 3.78 5.27 -13.19
CA ASP A 130 3.93 3.86 -13.48
C ASP A 130 3.94 3.06 -12.17
N LEU A 131 3.35 1.87 -12.20
CA LEU A 131 3.22 1.00 -11.03
C LEU A 131 3.84 -0.37 -11.32
N LYS A 132 4.56 -0.91 -10.35
CA LYS A 132 5.03 -2.29 -10.37
C LYS A 132 4.75 -2.94 -9.04
N ILE A 133 3.98 -4.03 -9.08
CA ILE A 133 3.58 -4.78 -7.88
C ILE A 133 4.15 -6.19 -8.00
N PHE A 134 4.80 -6.65 -6.95
CA PHE A 134 5.26 -8.03 -6.85
C PHE A 134 4.80 -8.60 -5.50
N VAL A 135 4.09 -9.73 -5.55
CA VAL A 135 3.55 -10.36 -4.35
C VAL A 135 3.81 -11.85 -4.30
N PHE A 136 3.80 -12.36 -3.08
CA PHE A 136 3.87 -13.76 -2.69
C PHE A 136 2.53 -14.15 -2.06
N GLU A 137 2.05 -15.33 -2.31
CA GLU A 137 0.86 -15.89 -1.67
C GLU A 137 1.14 -17.35 -1.30
N SER A 138 1.45 -17.57 -0.02
CA SER A 138 1.92 -18.86 0.49
C SER A 138 0.78 -19.90 0.60
N GLY A 139 -0.46 -19.47 0.83
CA GLY A 139 -1.59 -20.38 0.97
C GLY A 139 -2.02 -21.08 -0.33
N ARG A 140 -1.76 -20.47 -1.49
CA ARG A 140 -2.01 -21.03 -2.83
C ARG A 140 -0.73 -21.26 -3.64
N GLU A 141 0.41 -21.02 -3.02
CA GLU A 141 1.75 -21.32 -3.53
C GLU A 141 2.05 -20.66 -4.88
N PHE A 142 1.80 -19.33 -4.96
CA PHE A 142 2.13 -18.58 -6.17
C PHE A 142 2.84 -17.25 -5.86
N THR A 143 3.49 -16.71 -6.89
CA THR A 143 3.89 -15.30 -6.97
C THR A 143 3.16 -14.61 -8.10
N GLN A 144 2.89 -13.31 -7.95
CA GLN A 144 2.31 -12.52 -9.03
C GLN A 144 3.11 -11.24 -9.24
N GLU A 145 3.40 -10.93 -10.50
CA GLU A 145 4.01 -9.70 -10.94
C GLU A 145 3.03 -8.92 -11.83
N VAL A 146 2.72 -7.68 -11.44
CA VAL A 146 1.92 -6.75 -12.22
C VAL A 146 2.76 -5.52 -12.53
N GLU A 147 2.78 -5.12 -13.80
CA GLU A 147 3.43 -3.88 -14.24
C GLU A 147 2.46 -3.07 -15.08
N ILE A 148 2.33 -1.80 -14.74
CA ILE A 148 1.43 -0.85 -15.39
C ILE A 148 2.25 0.38 -15.78
N ILE A 149 2.36 0.61 -17.08
CA ILE A 149 3.11 1.75 -17.64
C ILE A 149 2.12 2.64 -18.39
N LYS A 150 2.10 3.94 -18.06
CA LYS A 150 1.21 4.93 -18.69
C LYS A 150 -0.25 4.46 -18.71
N GLY A 151 -0.70 3.86 -17.61
CA GLY A 151 -2.06 3.36 -17.45
C GLY A 151 -2.42 2.15 -18.32
N LYS A 152 -1.45 1.38 -18.78
CA LYS A 152 -1.64 0.12 -19.51
C LYS A 152 -0.91 -1.01 -18.80
N ILE A 153 -1.57 -2.15 -18.67
CA ILE A 153 -0.93 -3.35 -18.15
C ILE A 153 0.09 -3.83 -19.20
N THR A 154 1.37 -3.79 -18.83
CA THR A 154 2.48 -4.33 -19.65
C THR A 154 2.87 -5.72 -19.19
N ARG A 155 2.57 -6.06 -17.94
CA ARG A 155 2.77 -7.38 -17.38
C ARG A 155 1.70 -7.69 -16.34
N ASN A 156 1.14 -8.89 -16.41
CA ASN A 156 0.34 -9.50 -15.34
C ASN A 156 0.61 -11.02 -15.40
N LYS A 157 1.57 -11.47 -14.59
CA LYS A 157 2.05 -12.84 -14.63
C LYS A 157 1.93 -13.48 -13.25
N THR A 158 1.20 -14.59 -13.18
CA THR A 158 1.14 -15.46 -12.00
C THR A 158 1.98 -16.70 -12.27
N ILE A 159 2.84 -17.05 -11.34
CA ILE A 159 3.67 -18.27 -11.38
C ILE A 159 3.26 -19.13 -10.19
N LYS A 160 2.81 -20.35 -10.47
CA LYS A 160 2.60 -21.40 -9.47
C LYS A 160 3.83 -22.30 -9.41
N TYR A 161 4.10 -22.82 -8.22
CA TYR A 161 5.27 -23.63 -7.93
C TYR A 161 4.84 -25.03 -7.47
N GLU A 162 5.58 -26.06 -7.88
CA GLU A 162 5.40 -27.43 -7.38
C GLU A 162 6.00 -27.60 -5.99
N ASN A 163 7.07 -26.85 -5.71
CA ASN A 163 7.71 -26.82 -4.40
C ASN A 163 7.94 -25.36 -3.95
N TYR A 164 6.86 -24.68 -3.62
CA TYR A 164 6.88 -23.25 -3.24
C TYR A 164 7.88 -22.95 -2.12
N GLN A 165 7.96 -23.80 -1.11
CA GLN A 165 8.88 -23.62 0.01
C GLN A 165 10.35 -23.66 -0.38
N TRP A 166 10.68 -24.41 -1.42
CA TRP A 166 12.06 -24.53 -1.91
C TRP A 166 12.41 -23.48 -2.97
N ASP A 167 11.49 -23.23 -3.89
CA ASP A 167 11.76 -22.43 -5.09
C ASP A 167 11.61 -20.92 -4.84
N VAL A 168 10.86 -20.51 -3.80
CA VAL A 168 10.52 -19.11 -3.56
C VAL A 168 11.32 -18.52 -2.39
N PRO A 169 12.08 -17.43 -2.61
CA PRO A 169 13.00 -16.89 -1.59
C PRO A 169 12.31 -16.32 -0.35
N PHE A 170 11.07 -15.86 -0.47
CA PHE A 170 10.28 -15.29 0.64
C PHE A 170 8.98 -16.07 0.82
N ASN A 171 9.10 -17.39 0.94
CA ASN A 171 7.98 -18.32 0.99
C ASN A 171 7.06 -18.21 2.21
N ILE A 172 7.45 -17.41 3.22
CA ILE A 172 6.66 -17.12 4.42
C ILE A 172 5.75 -15.90 4.27
N LEU A 173 5.92 -15.11 3.19
CA LEU A 173 5.09 -13.95 2.94
C LEU A 173 3.73 -14.35 2.37
N GLY A 174 2.71 -13.65 2.80
CA GLY A 174 1.32 -13.91 2.40
C GLY A 174 0.70 -15.14 3.10
N GLY A 175 -0.60 -15.37 2.84
CA GLY A 175 -1.34 -16.50 3.41
C GLY A 175 -2.49 -16.13 4.31
#